data_bdc0ae601c8da3f88641f2d4f490d5c5
#
_entry.id   bdc0ae601c8da3f88641f2d4f490d5c5
#
_cell.length_a   1.000
_cell.length_b   1.000
_cell.length_c   1.000
_cell.angle_alpha   90.00
_cell.angle_beta   90.00
_cell.angle_gamma   90.00
#
_symmetry.space_group_name_H-M   'P 1'
#
loop_
_entity.id
_entity.type
_entity.pdbx_description
1 polymer ?
#
loop_
_entity_poly.entity_id
_entity_poly.type
_entity_poly.pdbx_seq_one_letter_code
_entity_poly.pdbx_strand_id
1 'polypeptide(L)'
;MSTSRWLTPARGGMRAIEANDPPHVLAIVGTRPEVIKMAPVVRAIRERGRLRVTLVSTGQHRELLARAFDDVGLWPDIALTLMTTNQTPSEFVSRCISALDEVMVQAKAGVALVQGDTS
;
A
#
# COMPACT_ATOMS: atom_id res chain seq x y z
N MET A 1 7.10 -19.72 -4.89
CA MET A 1 6.10 -19.05 -4.08
C MET A 1 5.01 -18.50 -4.98
N SER A 2 3.78 -18.81 -4.69
CA SER A 2 2.69 -18.35 -5.54
C SER A 2 2.43 -16.85 -5.32
N THR A 3 2.10 -16.17 -6.40
CA THR A 3 1.74 -14.77 -6.34
C THR A 3 0.26 -14.66 -5.98
N SER A 4 -0.07 -13.80 -5.04
CA SER A 4 -1.45 -13.54 -4.69
C SER A 4 -2.20 -12.96 -5.90
N ARG A 5 -3.44 -13.37 -6.08
CA ARG A 5 -4.30 -12.82 -7.15
C ARG A 5 -4.61 -11.34 -6.95
N TRP A 6 -4.44 -10.82 -5.73
CA TRP A 6 -4.68 -9.41 -5.41
C TRP A 6 -3.47 -8.54 -5.65
N LEU A 7 -2.30 -9.15 -5.73
CA LEU A 7 -1.03 -8.46 -5.63
C LEU A 7 -0.42 -8.25 -6.99
N THR A 8 -0.20 -7.01 -7.35
CA THR A 8 0.51 -6.64 -8.56
C THR A 8 1.74 -5.87 -8.14
N PRO A 9 2.94 -6.44 -8.34
CA PRO A 9 4.16 -5.70 -8.01
C PRO A 9 4.20 -4.40 -8.80
N ALA A 10 4.46 -3.31 -8.10
CA ALA A 10 4.66 -2.02 -8.70
C ALA A 10 6.15 -1.77 -8.89
N ARG A 11 6.51 -0.53 -9.20
CA ARG A 11 7.90 -0.17 -9.43
C ARG A 11 8.77 -0.55 -8.22
N GLY A 12 9.87 -1.25 -8.45
CA GLY A 12 10.79 -1.71 -7.41
C GLY A 12 10.45 -3.05 -6.81
N GLY A 13 9.19 -3.47 -6.87
CA GLY A 13 8.78 -4.75 -6.29
C GLY A 13 8.97 -4.82 -4.79
N MET A 14 8.80 -6.01 -4.26
CA MET A 14 8.96 -6.27 -2.83
C MET A 14 10.08 -7.29 -2.64
N ARG A 15 11.09 -6.93 -1.85
CA ARG A 15 12.18 -7.85 -1.59
C ARG A 15 11.91 -8.72 -0.37
N ALA A 16 12.61 -9.84 -0.26
CA ALA A 16 12.46 -10.74 0.87
C ALA A 16 12.92 -10.07 2.18
N ILE A 17 12.26 -10.44 3.28
CA ILE A 17 12.61 -9.95 4.61
C ILE A 17 13.63 -10.88 5.23
N GLU A 18 14.70 -10.31 5.74
CA GLU A 18 15.76 -11.06 6.41
C GLU A 18 15.75 -10.77 7.91
N ALA A 19 16.42 -11.63 8.68
CA ALA A 19 16.40 -11.56 10.14
C ALA A 19 16.93 -10.24 10.70
N ASN A 20 17.89 -9.62 10.01
CA ASN A 20 18.53 -8.39 10.46
C ASN A 20 17.91 -7.13 9.86
N ASP A 21 16.82 -7.29 9.13
CA ASP A 21 16.15 -6.14 8.54
C ASP A 21 15.50 -5.28 9.63
N PRO A 22 15.42 -3.96 9.43
CA PRO A 22 14.67 -3.10 10.34
C PRO A 22 13.20 -3.48 10.40
N PRO A 23 12.49 -3.07 11.45
CA PRO A 23 11.04 -3.27 11.48
C PRO A 23 10.36 -2.73 10.23
N HIS A 24 9.33 -3.42 9.80
CA HIS A 24 8.65 -3.13 8.54
C HIS A 24 7.28 -2.54 8.78
N VAL A 25 7.01 -1.44 8.11
CA VAL A 25 5.74 -0.70 8.18
C VAL A 25 5.09 -0.74 6.81
N LEU A 26 3.79 -0.99 6.78
CA LEU A 26 2.99 -0.80 5.58
C LEU A 26 2.28 0.55 5.67
N ALA A 27 2.43 1.38 4.65
CA ALA A 27 1.66 2.61 4.50
C ALA A 27 0.61 2.36 3.43
N ILE A 28 -0.66 2.47 3.78
CA ILE A 28 -1.76 2.06 2.92
C ILE A 28 -2.56 3.29 2.51
N VAL A 29 -2.72 3.49 1.22
CA VAL A 29 -3.46 4.62 0.65
C VAL A 29 -4.45 4.11 -0.39
N GLY A 30 -5.59 4.78 -0.48
CA GLY A 30 -6.61 4.42 -1.44
C GLY A 30 -7.22 5.61 -2.17
N THR A 31 -7.00 6.82 -1.67
CA THR A 31 -7.56 8.03 -2.26
C THR A 31 -6.49 9.10 -2.36
N ARG A 32 -6.77 10.14 -3.16
CA ARG A 32 -5.83 11.23 -3.35
C ARG A 32 -5.46 11.96 -2.05
N PRO A 33 -6.42 12.34 -1.20
CA PRO A 33 -6.04 12.99 0.06
C PRO A 33 -5.13 12.13 0.93
N GLU A 34 -5.35 10.82 0.94
CA GLU A 34 -4.49 9.90 1.68
C GLU A 34 -3.08 9.89 1.13
N VAL A 35 -2.93 9.89 -0.18
CA VAL A 35 -1.62 9.96 -0.82
C VAL A 35 -0.90 11.25 -0.41
N ILE A 36 -1.58 12.37 -0.49
CA ILE A 36 -0.99 13.67 -0.17
C ILE A 36 -0.56 13.73 1.29
N LYS A 37 -1.39 13.25 2.19
CA LYS A 37 -1.10 13.29 3.63
C LYS A 37 -0.06 12.27 4.03
N MET A 38 -0.01 11.12 3.37
CA MET A 38 0.92 10.05 3.71
C MET A 38 2.31 10.27 3.12
N ALA A 39 2.41 11.01 2.02
CA ALA A 39 3.69 11.20 1.33
C ALA A 39 4.81 11.74 2.23
N PRO A 40 4.60 12.81 3.02
CA PRO A 40 5.68 13.28 3.89
C PRO A 40 6.05 12.27 4.97
N VAL A 41 5.09 11.46 5.44
CA VAL A 41 5.38 10.43 6.43
C VAL A 41 6.27 9.34 5.83
N VAL A 42 5.93 8.85 4.65
CA VAL A 42 6.72 7.83 3.95
C VAL A 42 8.13 8.34 3.66
N ARG A 43 8.26 9.59 3.20
CA ARG A 43 9.57 10.19 2.95
C ARG A 43 10.39 10.28 4.22
N ALA A 44 9.78 10.73 5.32
CA ALA A 44 10.48 10.85 6.58
C ALA A 44 11.00 9.50 7.08
N ILE A 45 10.19 8.45 6.94
CA ILE A 45 10.60 7.10 7.33
C ILE A 45 11.79 6.64 6.48
N ARG A 46 11.71 6.84 5.17
CA ARG A 46 12.78 6.44 4.25
C ARG A 46 14.08 7.19 4.49
N GLU A 47 13.98 8.49 4.74
CA GLU A 47 15.14 9.33 4.99
C GLU A 47 15.86 8.96 6.28
N ARG A 48 15.13 8.60 7.31
CA ARG A 48 15.73 8.21 8.58
C ARG A 48 16.38 6.84 8.54
N GLY A 49 15.89 5.96 7.70
CA GLY A 49 16.48 4.63 7.52
C GLY A 49 16.36 3.68 8.70
N ARG A 50 15.58 4.02 9.71
CA ARG A 50 15.41 3.18 10.90
C ARG A 50 14.30 2.14 10.75
N LEU A 51 13.38 2.39 9.82
CA LEU A 51 12.28 1.49 9.54
C LEU A 51 12.22 1.27 8.04
N ARG A 52 11.75 0.11 7.66
CA ARG A 52 11.40 -0.14 6.27
C ARG A 52 9.95 0.21 6.09
N VAL A 53 9.61 0.82 4.96
CA VAL A 53 8.23 1.14 4.64
C VAL A 53 7.91 0.67 3.23
N THR A 54 6.77 0.00 3.10
CA THR A 54 6.21 -0.39 1.81
C THR A 54 4.93 0.39 1.62
N LEU A 55 4.85 1.12 0.53
CA LEU A 55 3.67 1.91 0.18
C LEU A 55 2.73 1.04 -0.64
N VAL A 56 1.52 0.86 -0.13
CA VAL A 56 0.50 -0.01 -0.73
C VAL A 56 -0.66 0.85 -1.21
N SER A 57 -1.03 0.69 -2.47
CA SER A 57 -2.20 1.34 -3.04
C SER A 57 -3.33 0.32 -3.17
N THR A 58 -4.52 0.68 -2.72
CA THR A 58 -5.69 -0.19 -2.87
C THR A 58 -6.36 -0.05 -4.24
N GLY A 59 -5.93 0.91 -5.04
CA GLY A 59 -6.38 1.04 -6.42
C GLY A 59 -7.82 1.48 -6.62
N GLN A 60 -8.40 2.18 -5.65
CA GLN A 60 -9.81 2.53 -5.69
C GLN A 60 -10.18 3.43 -6.88
N HIS A 61 -9.32 4.38 -7.23
CA HIS A 61 -9.49 5.26 -8.40
C HIS A 61 -8.15 5.37 -9.10
N ARG A 62 -7.86 4.41 -9.96
CA ARG A 62 -6.53 4.18 -10.49
C ARG A 62 -5.90 5.40 -11.15
N GLU A 63 -6.65 6.08 -12.03
CA GLU A 63 -6.11 7.24 -12.75
C GLU A 63 -5.89 8.44 -11.83
N LEU A 64 -6.83 8.69 -10.92
CA LEU A 64 -6.71 9.77 -9.96
C LEU A 64 -5.55 9.52 -9.00
N LEU A 65 -5.37 8.27 -8.58
CA LEU A 65 -4.25 7.91 -7.72
C LEU A 65 -2.92 8.04 -8.44
N ALA A 66 -2.86 7.64 -9.72
CA ALA A 66 -1.63 7.78 -10.48
C ALA A 66 -1.18 9.23 -10.55
N ARG A 67 -2.11 10.15 -10.77
CA ARG A 67 -1.81 11.58 -10.77
C ARG A 67 -1.34 12.07 -9.40
N ALA A 68 -1.98 11.61 -8.34
CA ALA A 68 -1.61 11.99 -6.99
C ALA A 68 -0.19 11.52 -6.67
N PHE A 69 0.16 10.29 -7.05
CA PHE A 69 1.51 9.77 -6.87
C PHE A 69 2.53 10.58 -7.66
N ASP A 70 2.22 10.90 -8.92
CA ASP A 70 3.11 11.74 -9.73
C ASP A 70 3.31 13.12 -9.09
N ASP A 71 2.25 13.72 -8.59
CA ASP A 71 2.32 15.06 -7.98
C ASP A 71 3.22 15.07 -6.73
N VAL A 72 3.20 14.02 -5.94
CA VAL A 72 4.03 13.96 -4.73
C VAL A 72 5.39 13.33 -4.99
N GLY A 73 5.63 12.76 -6.16
CA GLY A 73 6.90 12.14 -6.50
C GLY A 73 7.19 10.83 -5.78
N LEU A 74 6.14 10.14 -5.36
CA LEU A 74 6.24 8.81 -4.77
C LEU A 74 5.33 7.88 -5.55
N TRP A 75 5.72 6.62 -5.64
CA TRP A 75 4.89 5.61 -6.30
C TRP A 75 4.74 4.40 -5.39
N PRO A 76 3.62 3.68 -5.49
CA PRO A 76 3.41 2.52 -4.63
C PRO A 76 4.40 1.41 -4.95
N ASP A 77 4.83 0.72 -3.91
CA ASP A 77 5.62 -0.50 -4.06
C ASP A 77 4.72 -1.67 -4.45
N ILE A 78 3.49 -1.64 -3.97
CA ILE A 78 2.49 -2.65 -4.24
C ILE A 78 1.20 -1.95 -4.63
N ALA A 79 0.61 -2.36 -5.75
CA ALA A 79 -0.71 -1.90 -6.16
C ALA A 79 -1.66 -3.09 -6.14
N LEU A 80 -2.75 -2.97 -5.40
CA LEU A 80 -3.75 -4.03 -5.31
C LEU A 80 -4.85 -3.78 -6.32
N THR A 81 -5.34 -4.84 -6.94
CA THR A 81 -6.44 -4.78 -7.89
C THR A 81 -7.69 -5.32 -7.22
N LEU A 82 -8.45 -4.42 -6.59
CA LEU A 82 -9.58 -4.78 -5.74
C LEU A 82 -10.93 -4.36 -6.30
N MET A 83 -10.96 -3.36 -7.17
CA MET A 83 -12.22 -2.87 -7.74
C MET A 83 -12.72 -3.80 -8.83
N THR A 84 -14.01 -4.10 -8.79
CA THR A 84 -14.69 -4.86 -9.83
C THR A 84 -15.98 -4.15 -10.21
N THR A 85 -16.50 -4.48 -11.39
CA THR A 85 -17.75 -3.91 -11.88
C THR A 85 -18.90 -4.32 -10.95
N ASN A 86 -19.78 -3.37 -10.63
CA ASN A 86 -20.98 -3.60 -9.81
C ASN A 86 -20.67 -4.10 -8.39
N GLN A 87 -19.50 -3.78 -7.91
CA GLN A 87 -19.08 -4.17 -6.57
C GLN A 87 -19.80 -3.32 -5.52
N THR A 88 -20.33 -3.98 -4.49
CA THR A 88 -20.91 -3.26 -3.35
C THR A 88 -19.80 -2.74 -2.44
N PRO A 89 -20.06 -1.73 -1.60
CA PRO A 89 -19.07 -1.30 -0.61
C PRO A 89 -18.62 -2.43 0.30
N SER A 90 -19.53 -3.30 0.72
CA SER A 90 -19.15 -4.45 1.57
C SER A 90 -18.22 -5.40 0.86
N GLU A 91 -18.44 -5.65 -0.42
CA GLU A 91 -17.55 -6.51 -1.20
C GLU A 91 -16.17 -5.90 -1.36
N PHE A 92 -16.10 -4.59 -1.58
CA PHE A 92 -14.84 -3.90 -1.68
C PHE A 92 -14.07 -3.98 -0.36
N VAL A 93 -14.72 -3.70 0.76
CA VAL A 93 -14.09 -3.75 2.08
C VAL A 93 -13.60 -5.17 2.37
N SER A 94 -14.42 -6.18 2.07
CA SER A 94 -14.05 -7.57 2.27
C SER A 94 -12.79 -7.95 1.47
N ARG A 95 -12.72 -7.52 0.21
CA ARG A 95 -11.54 -7.76 -0.62
C ARG A 95 -10.31 -7.04 -0.08
N CYS A 96 -10.50 -5.80 0.39
CA CYS A 96 -9.40 -5.05 1.02
C CYS A 96 -8.83 -5.79 2.23
N ILE A 97 -9.71 -6.25 3.11
CA ILE A 97 -9.27 -6.95 4.31
C ILE A 97 -8.47 -8.19 3.95
N SER A 98 -8.99 -9.00 3.04
CA SER A 98 -8.30 -10.23 2.62
C SER A 98 -6.97 -9.95 1.95
N ALA A 99 -6.93 -8.98 1.05
CA ALA A 99 -5.71 -8.65 0.33
C ALA A 99 -4.64 -8.05 1.25
N LEU A 100 -5.04 -7.16 2.15
CA LEU A 100 -4.10 -6.53 3.07
C LEU A 100 -3.56 -7.53 4.08
N ASP A 101 -4.38 -8.48 4.51
CA ASP A 101 -3.90 -9.55 5.38
C ASP A 101 -2.79 -10.35 4.71
N GLU A 102 -2.97 -10.73 3.44
CA GLU A 102 -1.92 -11.40 2.68
C GLU A 102 -0.65 -10.56 2.57
N VAL A 103 -0.81 -9.28 2.27
CA VAL A 103 0.34 -8.37 2.14
C VAL A 103 1.10 -8.26 3.44
N MET A 104 0.40 -8.12 4.55
CA MET A 104 1.05 -8.02 5.87
C MET A 104 1.82 -9.28 6.20
N VAL A 105 1.26 -10.44 5.91
CA VAL A 105 1.94 -11.72 6.16
C VAL A 105 3.18 -11.84 5.28
N GLN A 106 3.05 -11.58 3.99
CA GLN A 106 4.17 -11.71 3.05
C GLN A 106 5.29 -10.71 3.34
N ALA A 107 4.94 -9.49 3.71
CA ALA A 107 5.90 -8.45 4.02
C ALA A 107 6.45 -8.57 5.43
N LYS A 108 5.89 -9.44 6.26
CA LYS A 108 6.24 -9.56 7.68
C LYS A 108 6.18 -8.20 8.38
N ALA A 109 5.15 -7.44 8.06
CA ALA A 109 4.97 -6.11 8.63
C ALA A 109 4.39 -6.22 10.03
N GLY A 110 4.93 -5.44 10.95
CA GLY A 110 4.42 -5.38 12.31
C GLY A 110 3.45 -4.24 12.54
N VAL A 111 3.42 -3.26 11.64
CA VAL A 111 2.60 -2.05 11.78
C VAL A 111 2.04 -1.66 10.43
N ALA A 112 0.78 -1.25 10.42
CA ALA A 112 0.15 -0.66 9.25
C ALA A 112 -0.23 0.78 9.59
N LEU A 113 0.15 1.71 8.73
CA LEU A 113 -0.24 3.11 8.83
C LEU A 113 -1.35 3.38 7.85
N VAL A 114 -2.45 3.88 8.35
CA VAL A 114 -3.58 4.29 7.53
C VAL A 114 -3.96 5.71 7.90
N GLN A 115 -4.51 6.42 6.94
CA GLN A 115 -4.96 7.78 7.19
C GLN A 115 -6.35 7.87 6.61
N GLY A 116 -7.24 8.41 7.37
CA GLY A 116 -8.46 8.77 6.75
C GLY A 116 -9.68 8.69 7.56
N ASP A 117 -10.52 9.52 7.07
CA ASP A 117 -11.88 9.67 7.42
C ASP A 117 -12.72 9.49 6.15
N THR A 118 -12.08 9.04 5.08
CA THR A 118 -12.77 8.72 3.82
C THR A 118 -12.88 7.22 3.68
N SER A 119 -13.99 6.80 3.23
CA SER A 119 -14.28 5.38 3.01
C SER A 119 -13.78 4.89 1.66
#